data_bd1a7cc915d1744fed4b598907eab9d4
#
_entry.id   bd1a7cc915d1744fed4b598907eab9d4
#
_cell.length_a   1.000
_cell.length_b   1.000
_cell.length_c   1.000
_cell.angle_alpha   90.00
_cell.angle_beta   90.00
_cell.angle_gamma   90.00
#
_symmetry.space_group_name_H-M   'P 1'
#
loop_
_entity.id
_entity.type
_entity.pdbx_description
1 polymer ?
#
loop_
_entity_poly.entity_id
_entity_poly.type
_entity_poly.pdbx_seq_one_letter_code
_entity_poly.pdbx_strand_id
1 'polypeptide(L)'
;MTKRKMSEGEPVLPGSTRRRDVLKVGLLAGAARLAGTLPAGARAEVRSPDRGRGIAEDDPSNIKVQREIDARRVTDDELLFLHQIGIRWVRLQFGSEDAPFELIRAAQERCTRHGLRVYSAVQTSYQSPALQLGLPGRDKDLETYIEFVRSLGRAGIPVASYDFQPGGTYLTATSEYHDYTTREFDLDFFRANMEKQRFDREFSADDVWAGYTYFLKAVLPVAVESGVKLALHPDDPPVARMNGVTRIFNTYEGFRRAEKLAASPNWGILFCVGTWGEAGAGAGKSVIDMIHDFGSRNRILEVHFRNVSSTLPHFHETLPDDGYMDMYGVMKALREVRFNGGLGPDHIPALAGDEGRRAGAAYSLGCIKSLLRRANQEVG
;
A
#
# COMPACT_ATOMS: atom_id res chain seq x y z
N MET A 1 -5.55 -47.92 43.02
CA MET A 1 -6.84 -48.66 43.01
C MET A 1 -7.69 -47.98 41.94
N THR A 2 -8.21 -48.46 40.88
CA THR A 2 -8.34 -49.75 40.26
C THR A 2 -8.73 -49.49 38.80
N LYS A 3 -8.13 -50.23 37.89
CA LYS A 3 -8.42 -50.29 36.45
C LYS A 3 -9.89 -50.64 36.17
N ARG A 4 -10.44 -50.16 35.05
CA ARG A 4 -11.17 -51.01 34.12
C ARG A 4 -11.14 -50.50 32.69
N LYS A 5 -10.60 -51.34 31.80
CA LYS A 5 -10.71 -51.40 30.32
C LYS A 5 -12.10 -52.00 29.96
N MET A 6 -12.57 -51.63 28.76
CA MET A 6 -13.21 -52.49 27.74
C MET A 6 -13.65 -51.56 26.62
N SER A 7 -13.14 -51.57 25.41
CA SER A 7 -13.13 -52.55 24.31
C SER A 7 -14.38 -52.49 23.42
N GLU A 8 -14.10 -52.18 22.15
CA GLU A 8 -14.69 -52.73 20.93
C GLU A 8 -15.99 -52.14 20.34
N GLY A 9 -15.92 -51.86 19.04
CA GLY A 9 -17.04 -51.76 18.15
C GLY A 9 -16.82 -50.87 16.91
N GLU A 10 -15.94 -51.26 15.97
CA GLU A 10 -16.01 -50.75 14.62
C GLU A 10 -17.20 -51.32 13.86
N PRO A 11 -17.88 -50.54 13.01
CA PRO A 11 -18.61 -51.11 11.88
C PRO A 11 -17.90 -50.85 10.55
N VAL A 12 -17.67 -51.92 9.86
CA VAL A 12 -17.20 -52.11 8.49
C VAL A 12 -18.12 -51.38 7.48
N LEU A 13 -17.54 -50.56 6.62
CA LEU A 13 -18.21 -50.02 5.43
C LEU A 13 -17.93 -50.87 4.21
N PRO A 14 -18.91 -51.16 3.34
CA PRO A 14 -18.72 -51.94 2.13
C PRO A 14 -18.35 -51.10 0.92
N GLY A 15 -17.34 -51.57 0.18
CA GLY A 15 -17.24 -51.59 -1.25
C GLY A 15 -17.12 -50.29 -2.02
N SER A 16 -15.88 -49.86 -2.33
CA SER A 16 -15.54 -48.95 -3.38
C SER A 16 -15.73 -49.58 -4.76
N THR A 17 -16.67 -49.09 -5.55
CA THR A 17 -16.73 -49.37 -7.01
C THR A 17 -15.94 -48.29 -7.74
N ARG A 18 -14.85 -48.70 -8.36
CA ARG A 18 -14.05 -47.93 -9.31
C ARG A 18 -14.90 -47.56 -10.53
N ARG A 19 -15.11 -46.28 -10.77
CA ARG A 19 -15.55 -45.75 -12.07
C ARG A 19 -14.34 -45.41 -12.92
N ARG A 20 -13.79 -46.43 -13.56
CA ARG A 20 -13.03 -46.32 -14.82
C ARG A 20 -13.71 -47.30 -15.74
N ASP A 21 -14.27 -46.79 -16.84
CA ASP A 21 -14.70 -47.50 -18.05
C ASP A 21 -16.12 -47.07 -18.49
N VAL A 22 -16.23 -45.81 -18.96
CA VAL A 22 -17.27 -45.44 -19.95
C VAL A 22 -16.70 -44.31 -20.80
N LEU A 23 -15.96 -44.63 -21.83
CA LEU A 23 -15.73 -43.77 -23.00
C LEU A 23 -14.94 -44.55 -24.08
N LYS A 24 -15.59 -45.59 -24.62
CA LYS A 24 -15.19 -46.20 -25.88
C LYS A 24 -16.43 -46.84 -26.53
N VAL A 25 -17.21 -46.06 -27.23
CA VAL A 25 -18.05 -46.51 -28.36
C VAL A 25 -18.48 -45.24 -29.11
N GLY A 26 -18.19 -45.18 -30.41
CA GLY A 26 -18.83 -44.24 -31.30
C GLY A 26 -17.91 -43.48 -32.27
N LEU A 27 -17.12 -44.21 -33.04
CA LEU A 27 -16.46 -43.63 -34.22
C LEU A 27 -16.48 -44.71 -35.32
N LEU A 28 -17.49 -44.67 -36.16
CA LEU A 28 -17.44 -45.24 -37.52
C LEU A 28 -18.64 -44.77 -38.35
N ALA A 29 -18.29 -44.30 -39.53
CA ALA A 29 -19.14 -44.10 -40.70
C ALA A 29 -19.53 -42.66 -41.05
N GLY A 30 -18.95 -42.20 -42.19
CA GLY A 30 -19.47 -41.07 -42.94
C GLY A 30 -18.42 -40.24 -43.69
N ALA A 31 -17.51 -40.90 -44.45
CA ALA A 31 -16.68 -40.18 -45.42
C ALA A 31 -17.49 -40.02 -46.74
N ALA A 32 -18.05 -38.85 -46.95
CA ALA A 32 -18.50 -38.42 -48.28
C ALA A 32 -17.66 -37.20 -48.69
N ARG A 33 -16.81 -37.39 -49.68
CA ARG A 33 -16.04 -36.34 -50.37
C ARG A 33 -17.00 -35.43 -51.12
N LEU A 34 -17.05 -34.16 -50.75
CA LEU A 34 -17.46 -33.07 -51.63
C LEU A 34 -16.26 -32.11 -51.71
N ALA A 35 -15.51 -32.26 -52.79
CA ALA A 35 -14.52 -31.29 -53.21
C ALA A 35 -15.26 -30.09 -53.79
N GLY A 36 -15.51 -29.09 -52.95
CA GLY A 36 -15.92 -27.77 -53.35
C GLY A 36 -14.78 -26.80 -53.06
N THR A 37 -14.16 -26.27 -54.10
CA THR A 37 -13.21 -25.17 -54.05
C THR A 37 -13.88 -23.95 -53.45
N LEU A 38 -13.59 -23.65 -52.19
CA LEU A 38 -13.92 -22.37 -51.58
C LEU A 38 -12.89 -21.33 -52.08
N PRO A 39 -13.32 -20.16 -52.56
CA PRO A 39 -12.41 -19.09 -52.94
C PRO A 39 -11.64 -18.64 -51.69
N ALA A 40 -10.34 -18.36 -51.92
CA ALA A 40 -9.50 -17.71 -50.91
C ALA A 40 -10.04 -16.31 -50.64
N GLY A 41 -11.03 -16.23 -49.74
CA GLY A 41 -11.70 -15.03 -49.30
C GLY A 41 -11.25 -14.67 -47.89
N ALA A 42 -10.47 -13.62 -47.82
CA ALA A 42 -10.31 -12.68 -46.74
C ALA A 42 -10.54 -13.27 -45.32
N ARG A 43 -9.47 -13.68 -44.68
CA ARG A 43 -9.45 -13.59 -43.22
C ARG A 43 -9.77 -12.12 -42.89
N ALA A 44 -10.99 -11.88 -42.50
CA ALA A 44 -11.32 -10.64 -41.81
C ALA A 44 -10.38 -10.62 -40.59
N GLU A 45 -9.34 -9.80 -40.65
CA GLU A 45 -8.66 -9.34 -39.44
C GLU A 45 -9.79 -8.78 -38.57
N VAL A 46 -10.11 -9.49 -37.50
CA VAL A 46 -10.86 -8.92 -36.41
C VAL A 46 -9.95 -7.82 -35.89
N ARG A 47 -10.09 -6.63 -36.47
CA ARG A 47 -9.50 -5.41 -35.90
C ARG A 47 -10.05 -5.36 -34.48
N SER A 48 -9.16 -5.62 -33.52
CA SER A 48 -9.46 -5.27 -32.14
C SER A 48 -10.01 -3.86 -32.15
N PRO A 49 -11.17 -3.58 -31.50
CA PRO A 49 -11.68 -2.24 -31.44
C PRO A 49 -10.53 -1.35 -30.99
N ASP A 50 -10.33 -0.25 -31.69
CA ASP A 50 -9.34 0.79 -31.37
C ASP A 50 -9.54 1.10 -29.88
N ARG A 51 -8.73 0.50 -29.04
CA ARG A 51 -8.71 0.80 -27.61
C ARG A 51 -8.12 2.18 -27.59
N GLY A 52 -9.02 3.18 -27.43
CA GLY A 52 -8.63 4.58 -27.35
C GLY A 52 -7.29 4.68 -26.67
N ARG A 53 -6.37 5.42 -27.26
CA ARG A 53 -4.93 5.49 -26.89
C ARG A 53 -4.76 5.93 -25.44
N GLY A 54 -5.11 5.05 -24.51
CA GLY A 54 -4.79 5.22 -23.10
C GLY A 54 -3.28 5.15 -22.92
N ILE A 55 -2.78 5.86 -21.93
CA ILE A 55 -1.34 5.85 -21.57
C ILE A 55 -0.90 4.39 -21.33
N ALA A 56 0.21 3.99 -21.94
CA ALA A 56 0.77 2.66 -21.75
C ALA A 56 1.12 2.40 -20.27
N GLU A 57 1.00 1.17 -19.82
CA GLU A 57 1.21 0.81 -18.41
C GLU A 57 2.62 1.15 -17.92
N ASP A 58 3.62 1.08 -18.81
CA ASP A 58 5.02 1.35 -18.53
C ASP A 58 5.47 2.78 -18.93
N ASP A 59 4.55 3.62 -19.41
CA ASP A 59 4.84 5.02 -19.71
C ASP A 59 5.32 5.75 -18.44
N PRO A 60 6.45 6.48 -18.49
CA PRO A 60 6.95 7.22 -17.33
C PRO A 60 5.96 8.24 -16.74
N SER A 61 5.04 8.76 -17.57
CA SER A 61 4.00 9.69 -17.12
C SER A 61 2.81 9.00 -16.43
N ASN A 62 2.72 7.69 -16.51
CA ASN A 62 1.66 6.92 -15.87
C ASN A 62 1.93 6.72 -14.37
N ILE A 63 0.86 6.48 -13.61
CA ILE A 63 0.94 6.06 -12.21
C ILE A 63 1.64 4.71 -12.13
N LYS A 64 2.60 4.59 -11.22
CA LYS A 64 3.37 3.38 -10.98
C LYS A 64 2.66 2.50 -9.98
N VAL A 65 1.81 1.59 -10.46
CA VAL A 65 1.15 0.63 -9.58
C VAL A 65 2.22 -0.27 -8.94
N GLN A 66 2.32 -0.20 -7.62
CA GLN A 66 3.38 -0.84 -6.86
C GLN A 66 2.85 -1.71 -5.71
N ARG A 67 3.70 -2.62 -5.24
CA ARG A 67 3.51 -3.41 -4.01
C ARG A 67 4.66 -3.14 -3.06
N GLU A 68 4.36 -2.94 -1.79
CA GLU A 68 5.38 -2.94 -0.74
C GLU A 68 5.88 -4.36 -0.48
N ILE A 69 7.19 -4.51 -0.36
CA ILE A 69 7.88 -5.77 -0.07
C ILE A 69 8.93 -5.58 1.02
N ASP A 70 9.06 -6.56 1.90
CA ASP A 70 10.16 -6.60 2.87
C ASP A 70 11.48 -6.87 2.13
N ALA A 71 12.36 -5.88 2.09
CA ALA A 71 13.61 -5.94 1.33
C ALA A 71 14.57 -7.06 1.79
N ARG A 72 14.46 -7.51 3.04
CA ARG A 72 15.32 -8.56 3.64
C ARG A 72 14.75 -9.97 3.46
N ARG A 73 13.40 -10.09 3.39
CA ARG A 73 12.68 -11.37 3.46
C ARG A 73 11.99 -11.79 2.18
N VAL A 74 11.77 -10.85 1.24
CA VAL A 74 11.06 -11.16 -0.01
C VAL A 74 11.67 -12.36 -0.73
N THR A 75 10.84 -13.28 -1.20
CA THR A 75 11.27 -14.48 -1.93
C THR A 75 11.23 -14.25 -3.43
N ASP A 76 12.02 -15.03 -4.19
CA ASP A 76 11.98 -14.97 -5.66
C ASP A 76 10.60 -15.39 -6.21
N ASP A 77 9.92 -16.28 -5.51
CA ASP A 77 8.56 -16.71 -5.83
C ASP A 77 7.53 -15.57 -5.65
N GLU A 78 7.70 -14.73 -4.64
CA GLU A 78 6.87 -13.53 -4.47
C GLU A 78 7.13 -12.49 -5.56
N LEU A 79 8.39 -12.26 -5.91
CA LEU A 79 8.75 -11.34 -6.99
C LEU A 79 8.23 -11.85 -8.34
N LEU A 80 8.32 -13.17 -8.61
CA LEU A 80 7.75 -13.79 -9.79
C LEU A 80 6.22 -13.65 -9.83
N PHE A 81 5.54 -13.88 -8.70
CA PHE A 81 4.09 -13.68 -8.58
C PHE A 81 3.69 -12.24 -8.93
N LEU A 82 4.37 -11.23 -8.38
CA LEU A 82 4.10 -9.83 -8.72
C LEU A 82 4.27 -9.56 -10.21
N HIS A 83 5.35 -10.09 -10.80
CA HIS A 83 5.58 -9.96 -12.23
C HIS A 83 4.45 -10.62 -13.07
N GLN A 84 3.99 -11.81 -12.68
CA GLN A 84 2.91 -12.56 -13.36
C GLN A 84 1.58 -11.83 -13.35
N ILE A 85 1.22 -11.15 -12.25
CA ILE A 85 0.00 -10.32 -12.17
C ILE A 85 0.17 -8.93 -12.81
N GLY A 86 1.30 -8.69 -13.48
CA GLY A 86 1.57 -7.48 -14.25
C GLY A 86 2.01 -6.29 -13.41
N ILE A 87 2.54 -6.50 -12.22
CA ILE A 87 3.21 -5.43 -11.44
C ILE A 87 4.63 -5.26 -11.98
N ARG A 88 5.07 -4.00 -12.06
CA ARG A 88 6.42 -3.63 -12.54
C ARG A 88 7.16 -2.76 -11.55
N TRP A 89 6.50 -2.29 -10.51
CA TRP A 89 7.06 -1.40 -9.51
C TRP A 89 6.88 -1.97 -8.10
N VAL A 90 7.86 -1.71 -7.25
CA VAL A 90 7.82 -2.07 -5.83
C VAL A 90 8.30 -0.91 -4.97
N ARG A 91 7.84 -0.91 -3.73
CA ARG A 91 8.34 -0.13 -2.61
C ARG A 91 9.12 -1.06 -1.69
N LEU A 92 10.36 -0.70 -1.35
CA LEU A 92 11.15 -1.48 -0.41
C LEU A 92 10.85 -1.05 1.03
N GLN A 93 10.57 -2.01 1.89
CA GLN A 93 10.45 -1.79 3.32
C GLN A 93 11.67 -2.36 4.04
N PHE A 94 12.26 -1.55 4.92
CA PHE A 94 13.30 -1.92 5.88
C PHE A 94 12.78 -1.67 7.29
N GLY A 95 13.22 -2.48 8.27
CA GLY A 95 12.95 -2.23 9.68
C GLY A 95 13.72 -1.01 10.21
N SER A 96 13.75 -0.85 11.53
CA SER A 96 14.51 0.21 12.19
C SER A 96 16.03 0.01 12.19
N GLU A 97 16.49 -1.15 11.73
CA GLU A 97 17.91 -1.46 11.59
C GLU A 97 18.53 -0.71 10.41
N ASP A 98 19.87 -0.58 10.42
CA ASP A 98 20.61 0.03 9.33
C ASP A 98 20.26 -0.60 7.98
N ALA A 99 20.06 0.25 6.99
CA ALA A 99 19.87 -0.16 5.60
C ALA A 99 20.97 0.46 4.73
N PRO A 100 22.20 -0.10 4.79
CA PRO A 100 23.34 0.43 4.05
C PRO A 100 23.15 0.25 2.55
N PHE A 101 23.86 1.05 1.77
CA PHE A 101 23.78 1.05 0.31
C PHE A 101 23.86 -0.34 -0.32
N GLU A 102 24.77 -1.20 0.16
CA GLU A 102 24.95 -2.55 -0.41
C GLU A 102 23.71 -3.43 -0.23
N LEU A 103 23.01 -3.30 0.90
CA LEU A 103 21.75 -4.01 1.14
C LEU A 103 20.63 -3.49 0.20
N ILE A 104 20.51 -2.17 0.07
CA ILE A 104 19.53 -1.54 -0.82
C ILE A 104 19.80 -1.95 -2.27
N ARG A 105 21.05 -1.90 -2.71
CA ARG A 105 21.47 -2.30 -4.05
C ARG A 105 21.18 -3.79 -4.32
N ALA A 106 21.50 -4.66 -3.39
CA ALA A 106 21.23 -6.10 -3.52
C ALA A 106 19.72 -6.38 -3.67
N ALA A 107 18.87 -5.70 -2.88
CA ALA A 107 17.42 -5.81 -2.99
C ALA A 107 16.91 -5.28 -4.36
N GLN A 108 17.43 -4.16 -4.83
CA GLN A 108 17.10 -3.57 -6.13
C GLN A 108 17.51 -4.48 -7.29
N GLU A 109 18.73 -5.05 -7.27
CA GLU A 109 19.21 -6.01 -8.27
C GLU A 109 18.33 -7.27 -8.29
N ARG A 110 17.93 -7.76 -7.11
CA ARG A 110 17.01 -8.89 -7.01
C ARG A 110 15.66 -8.60 -7.67
N CYS A 111 15.06 -7.44 -7.39
CA CYS A 111 13.83 -7.00 -8.06
C CYS A 111 14.02 -6.92 -9.58
N THR A 112 15.15 -6.35 -10.04
CA THR A 112 15.45 -6.18 -11.47
C THR A 112 15.55 -7.52 -12.20
N ARG A 113 16.14 -8.55 -11.59
CA ARG A 113 16.19 -9.90 -12.17
C ARG A 113 14.79 -10.50 -12.44
N HIS A 114 13.79 -10.07 -11.69
CA HIS A 114 12.38 -10.46 -11.88
C HIS A 114 11.57 -9.44 -12.69
N GLY A 115 12.23 -8.47 -13.36
CA GLY A 115 11.57 -7.47 -14.20
C GLY A 115 10.80 -6.42 -13.40
N LEU A 116 11.15 -6.22 -12.12
CA LEU A 116 10.56 -5.21 -11.23
C LEU A 116 11.55 -4.05 -11.04
N ARG A 117 11.00 -2.85 -10.83
CA ARG A 117 11.76 -1.62 -10.55
C ARG A 117 11.38 -1.09 -9.17
N VAL A 118 12.33 -0.49 -8.48
CA VAL A 118 12.07 0.15 -7.19
C VAL A 118 11.74 1.63 -7.42
N TYR A 119 10.59 2.09 -6.91
CA TYR A 119 10.19 3.49 -6.97
C TYR A 119 10.47 4.22 -5.66
N SER A 120 10.17 3.61 -4.53
CA SER A 120 10.29 4.22 -3.20
C SER A 120 10.82 3.23 -2.18
N ALA A 121 11.24 3.74 -1.03
CA ALA A 121 11.61 2.92 0.10
C ALA A 121 11.24 3.59 1.42
N VAL A 122 11.10 2.77 2.47
CA VAL A 122 10.90 3.19 3.85
C VAL A 122 11.85 2.42 4.77
N GLN A 123 12.41 3.12 5.74
CA GLN A 123 13.19 2.55 6.84
C GLN A 123 12.71 3.24 8.13
N THR A 124 12.43 2.48 9.18
CA THR A 124 11.59 2.93 10.30
C THR A 124 12.35 3.49 11.51
N SER A 125 13.65 3.83 11.39
CA SER A 125 14.38 4.48 12.51
C SER A 125 13.80 5.83 12.91
N TYR A 126 13.17 6.55 11.97
CA TYR A 126 12.47 7.80 12.26
C TYR A 126 11.28 7.63 13.23
N GLN A 127 10.72 6.42 13.39
CA GLN A 127 9.61 6.16 14.31
C GLN A 127 10.03 6.13 15.78
N SER A 128 11.29 6.38 16.06
CA SER A 128 11.80 6.50 17.42
C SER A 128 11.09 7.64 18.18
N PRO A 129 10.45 7.37 19.32
CA PRO A 129 9.89 8.43 20.17
C PRO A 129 10.96 9.42 20.61
N ALA A 130 12.22 8.98 20.79
CA ALA A 130 13.32 9.89 21.13
C ALA A 130 13.52 10.93 20.04
N LEU A 131 13.55 10.53 18.77
CA LEU A 131 13.69 11.43 17.64
C LEU A 131 12.47 12.36 17.51
N GLN A 132 11.27 11.78 17.54
CA GLN A 132 10.04 12.52 17.27
C GLN A 132 9.64 13.49 18.39
N LEU A 133 9.98 13.20 19.65
CA LEU A 133 9.65 14.02 20.82
C LEU A 133 10.85 14.77 21.40
N GLY A 134 12.02 14.68 20.77
CA GLY A 134 13.22 15.39 21.23
C GLY A 134 13.80 14.84 22.53
N LEU A 135 13.65 13.52 22.79
CA LEU A 135 14.17 12.86 24.00
C LEU A 135 15.65 12.49 23.84
N PRO A 136 16.32 12.14 24.94
CA PRO A 136 17.72 11.68 24.90
C PRO A 136 17.91 10.48 23.92
N GLY A 137 19.00 10.50 23.17
CA GLY A 137 19.33 9.45 22.19
C GLY A 137 18.80 9.70 20.77
N ARG A 138 18.03 10.77 20.52
CA ARG A 138 17.43 11.10 19.23
C ARG A 138 18.42 11.17 18.07
N ASP A 139 19.64 11.63 18.33
CA ASP A 139 20.64 11.92 17.28
C ASP A 139 21.14 10.64 16.61
N LYS A 140 21.20 9.53 17.34
CA LYS A 140 21.56 8.21 16.77
C LYS A 140 20.54 7.74 15.74
N ASP A 141 19.25 7.83 16.06
CA ASP A 141 18.18 7.40 15.15
C ASP A 141 18.09 8.33 13.94
N LEU A 142 18.35 9.62 14.17
CA LEU A 142 18.45 10.61 13.10
C LEU A 142 19.60 10.30 12.13
N GLU A 143 20.79 9.98 12.65
CA GLU A 143 21.94 9.59 11.83
C GLU A 143 21.66 8.34 11.00
N THR A 144 21.04 7.33 11.59
CA THR A 144 20.61 6.10 10.87
C THR A 144 19.69 6.45 9.70
N TYR A 145 18.71 7.33 9.91
CA TYR A 145 17.80 7.75 8.83
C TYR A 145 18.49 8.61 7.77
N ILE A 146 19.39 9.51 8.16
CA ILE A 146 20.20 10.31 7.24
C ILE A 146 21.02 9.42 6.30
N GLU A 147 21.70 8.40 6.85
CA GLU A 147 22.50 7.47 6.05
C GLU A 147 21.64 6.62 5.11
N PHE A 148 20.43 6.25 5.53
CA PHE A 148 19.45 5.63 4.65
C PHE A 148 19.10 6.52 3.46
N VAL A 149 18.81 7.81 3.68
CA VAL A 149 18.49 8.77 2.60
C VAL A 149 19.67 8.92 1.63
N ARG A 150 20.91 9.01 2.12
CA ARG A 150 22.11 9.01 1.28
C ARG A 150 22.24 7.75 0.44
N SER A 151 21.99 6.61 1.06
CA SER A 151 22.05 5.30 0.41
C SER A 151 21.01 5.16 -0.69
N LEU A 152 19.80 5.70 -0.50
CA LEU A 152 18.77 5.79 -1.56
C LEU A 152 19.24 6.63 -2.75
N GLY A 153 19.82 7.81 -2.49
CA GLY A 153 20.36 8.65 -3.56
C GLY A 153 21.43 7.94 -4.38
N ARG A 154 22.38 7.24 -3.73
CA ARG A 154 23.40 6.41 -4.39
C ARG A 154 22.79 5.28 -5.22
N ALA A 155 21.67 4.70 -4.77
CA ALA A 155 20.94 3.63 -5.47
C ALA A 155 20.02 4.17 -6.58
N GLY A 156 19.85 5.49 -6.71
CA GLY A 156 18.94 6.11 -7.68
C GLY A 156 17.45 5.89 -7.34
N ILE A 157 17.11 5.63 -6.08
CA ILE A 157 15.73 5.49 -5.61
C ILE A 157 15.20 6.88 -5.21
N PRO A 158 14.17 7.40 -5.90
CA PRO A 158 13.85 8.84 -5.84
C PRO A 158 13.01 9.26 -4.63
N VAL A 159 12.40 8.33 -3.88
CA VAL A 159 11.46 8.66 -2.79
C VAL A 159 11.77 7.87 -1.52
N ALA A 160 11.91 8.59 -0.41
CA ALA A 160 11.91 8.04 0.95
C ALA A 160 10.62 8.44 1.65
N SER A 161 9.77 7.48 2.01
CA SER A 161 8.55 7.75 2.76
C SER A 161 8.77 7.63 4.26
N TYR A 162 8.04 8.40 5.04
CA TYR A 162 8.09 8.43 6.48
C TYR A 162 6.76 8.91 7.08
N ASP A 163 6.54 8.60 8.34
CA ASP A 163 5.48 9.18 9.17
C ASP A 163 6.07 9.90 10.39
N PHE A 164 5.25 10.69 11.08
CA PHE A 164 5.67 11.38 12.30
C PHE A 164 4.59 11.27 13.36
N GLN A 165 4.49 10.08 13.96
CA GLN A 165 3.38 9.64 14.81
C GLN A 165 3.88 9.21 16.21
N PRO A 166 4.38 10.16 17.03
CA PRO A 166 5.08 9.81 18.28
C PRO A 166 4.20 9.10 19.33
N GLY A 167 2.89 9.26 19.26
CA GLY A 167 1.94 8.50 20.08
C GLY A 167 1.76 7.04 19.67
N GLY A 168 2.29 6.67 18.52
CA GLY A 168 2.13 5.34 17.91
C GLY A 168 0.89 5.23 17.02
N THR A 169 0.77 4.11 16.33
CA THR A 169 -0.40 3.73 15.54
C THR A 169 -1.13 2.59 16.24
N TYR A 170 -2.47 2.57 16.17
CA TYR A 170 -3.27 1.54 16.82
C TYR A 170 -4.43 1.09 15.95
N LEU A 171 -4.70 -0.19 16.08
CA LEU A 171 -6.01 -0.77 15.80
C LEU A 171 -6.62 -1.23 17.14
N THR A 172 -7.92 -1.23 17.26
CA THR A 172 -8.61 -1.70 18.46
C THR A 172 -8.91 -3.17 18.41
N ALA A 173 -9.10 -3.70 17.21
CA ALA A 173 -9.33 -5.12 16.96
C ALA A 173 -8.88 -5.53 15.55
N THR A 174 -8.78 -6.82 15.36
CA THR A 174 -8.88 -7.49 14.07
C THR A 174 -10.18 -8.25 14.08
N SER A 175 -11.10 -7.92 13.20
CA SER A 175 -12.48 -8.42 13.20
C SER A 175 -12.93 -8.87 11.81
N GLU A 176 -14.04 -9.56 11.75
CA GLU A 176 -14.67 -9.89 10.47
C GLU A 176 -15.54 -8.74 9.97
N TYR A 177 -15.39 -8.42 8.69
CA TYR A 177 -16.23 -7.46 7.95
C TYR A 177 -16.48 -8.00 6.56
N HIS A 178 -17.74 -8.14 6.14
CA HIS A 178 -18.16 -8.75 4.87
C HIS A 178 -17.45 -10.09 4.56
N ASP A 179 -17.39 -10.97 5.56
CA ASP A 179 -16.80 -12.32 5.50
C ASP A 179 -15.26 -12.36 5.25
N TYR A 180 -14.54 -11.26 5.42
CA TYR A 180 -13.07 -11.24 5.47
C TYR A 180 -12.56 -10.64 6.79
N THR A 181 -11.37 -11.03 7.20
CA THR A 181 -10.75 -10.50 8.42
C THR A 181 -9.98 -9.24 8.11
N THR A 182 -10.25 -8.17 8.86
CA THR A 182 -9.59 -6.88 8.64
C THR A 182 -9.30 -6.13 9.94
N ARG A 183 -8.63 -5.01 9.80
CA ARG A 183 -8.29 -4.09 10.89
C ARG A 183 -9.50 -3.21 11.21
N GLU A 184 -9.72 -3.02 12.50
CA GLU A 184 -10.82 -2.21 13.05
C GLU A 184 -10.26 -1.18 14.01
N PHE A 185 -10.81 0.03 13.97
CA PHE A 185 -10.55 1.06 14.95
C PHE A 185 -11.86 1.66 15.46
N ASP A 186 -12.03 1.62 16.78
CA ASP A 186 -13.12 2.26 17.51
C ASP A 186 -12.51 3.22 18.54
N LEU A 187 -12.72 4.51 18.34
CA LEU A 187 -12.14 5.58 19.17
C LEU A 187 -12.66 5.56 20.60
N ASP A 188 -13.94 5.24 20.79
CA ASP A 188 -14.54 5.22 22.11
C ASP A 188 -14.04 4.00 22.89
N PHE A 189 -13.96 2.84 22.23
CA PHE A 189 -13.33 1.66 22.83
C PHE A 189 -11.86 1.91 23.14
N PHE A 190 -11.09 2.54 22.23
CA PHE A 190 -9.68 2.88 22.46
C PHE A 190 -9.53 3.74 23.72
N ARG A 191 -10.29 4.83 23.83
CA ARG A 191 -10.24 5.73 24.97
C ARG A 191 -10.60 5.06 26.29
N ALA A 192 -11.59 4.19 26.26
CA ALA A 192 -12.06 3.52 27.49
C ALA A 192 -11.12 2.40 27.94
N ASN A 193 -10.43 1.70 27.03
CA ASN A 193 -9.77 0.44 27.33
C ASN A 193 -8.27 0.39 27.00
N MET A 194 -7.80 1.20 26.07
CA MET A 194 -6.43 1.06 25.53
C MET A 194 -5.60 2.32 25.71
N GLU A 195 -6.20 3.51 25.73
CA GLU A 195 -5.48 4.76 25.88
C GLU A 195 -4.79 4.83 27.24
N LYS A 196 -3.52 5.21 27.24
CA LYS A 196 -2.71 5.37 28.44
C LYS A 196 -1.69 6.47 28.27
N GLN A 197 -1.27 7.05 29.38
CA GLN A 197 -0.10 7.94 29.39
C GLN A 197 1.15 7.09 29.06
N ARG A 198 1.72 7.28 27.86
CA ARG A 198 2.87 6.49 27.39
C ARG A 198 4.20 7.04 27.90
N PHE A 199 4.26 8.32 28.17
CA PHE A 199 5.44 9.05 28.59
C PHE A 199 5.23 9.68 29.98
N ASP A 200 6.29 10.16 30.60
CA ASP A 200 6.29 10.82 31.91
C ASP A 200 5.52 12.14 31.95
N ARG A 201 5.27 12.74 30.79
CA ARG A 201 4.44 13.94 30.59
C ARG A 201 3.60 13.85 29.32
N GLU A 202 2.68 14.77 29.19
CA GLU A 202 1.98 15.02 27.94
C GLU A 202 2.84 15.85 26.98
N PHE A 203 2.65 15.62 25.68
CA PHE A 203 3.31 16.37 24.61
C PHE A 203 2.28 17.18 23.83
N SER A 204 2.48 18.49 23.85
CA SER A 204 1.64 19.46 23.12
C SER A 204 1.94 19.43 21.61
N ALA A 205 1.10 20.11 20.83
CA ALA A 205 1.37 20.32 19.40
C ALA A 205 2.71 21.05 19.18
N ASP A 206 3.06 22.01 20.04
CA ASP A 206 4.32 22.74 19.89
C ASP A 206 5.54 21.86 20.16
N ASP A 207 5.45 20.93 21.12
CA ASP A 207 6.51 19.92 21.35
C ASP A 207 6.72 19.06 20.09
N VAL A 208 5.62 18.55 19.50
CA VAL A 208 5.70 17.69 18.31
C VAL A 208 6.18 18.48 17.08
N TRP A 209 5.75 19.74 16.91
CA TRP A 209 6.27 20.62 15.88
C TRP A 209 7.76 20.94 16.07
N ALA A 210 8.23 21.08 17.29
CA ALA A 210 9.65 21.28 17.58
C ALA A 210 10.47 20.04 17.16
N GLY A 211 10.01 18.83 17.51
CA GLY A 211 10.62 17.55 17.08
C GLY A 211 10.64 17.42 15.57
N TYR A 212 9.50 17.68 14.91
CA TYR A 212 9.41 17.62 13.45
C TYR A 212 10.32 18.66 12.76
N THR A 213 10.38 19.88 13.28
CA THR A 213 11.27 20.91 12.76
C THR A 213 12.73 20.50 12.87
N TYR A 214 13.13 19.90 14.00
CA TYR A 214 14.48 19.37 14.20
C TYR A 214 14.81 18.28 13.17
N PHE A 215 13.95 17.28 13.03
CA PHE A 215 14.07 16.23 12.03
C PHE A 215 14.22 16.80 10.63
N LEU A 216 13.29 17.66 10.22
CA LEU A 216 13.24 18.19 8.88
C LEU A 216 14.48 19.04 8.53
N LYS A 217 14.96 19.86 9.48
CA LYS A 217 16.19 20.68 9.28
C LYS A 217 17.44 19.83 9.07
N ALA A 218 17.51 18.65 9.67
CA ALA A 218 18.65 17.76 9.51
C ALA A 218 18.55 16.88 8.24
N VAL A 219 17.36 16.35 7.93
CA VAL A 219 17.19 15.36 6.87
C VAL A 219 16.98 16.00 5.49
N LEU A 220 16.26 17.12 5.42
CA LEU A 220 15.89 17.73 4.13
C LEU A 220 17.08 18.22 3.30
N PRO A 221 18.13 18.86 3.87
CA PRO A 221 19.33 19.20 3.11
C PRO A 221 20.01 17.98 2.50
N VAL A 222 20.10 16.88 3.25
CA VAL A 222 20.67 15.62 2.76
C VAL A 222 19.82 15.02 1.64
N ALA A 223 18.49 15.08 1.76
CA ALA A 223 17.58 14.61 0.72
C ALA A 223 17.74 15.42 -0.57
N VAL A 224 17.91 16.75 -0.47
CA VAL A 224 18.19 17.65 -1.63
C VAL A 224 19.52 17.27 -2.29
N GLU A 225 20.59 17.15 -1.51
CA GLU A 225 21.92 16.77 -2.00
C GLU A 225 21.92 15.38 -2.66
N SER A 226 21.17 14.44 -2.11
CA SER A 226 21.07 13.07 -2.61
C SER A 226 20.09 12.91 -3.77
N GLY A 227 19.34 13.96 -4.17
CA GLY A 227 18.29 13.87 -5.19
C GLY A 227 17.07 13.06 -4.77
N VAL A 228 16.88 12.85 -3.46
CA VAL A 228 15.78 12.08 -2.88
C VAL A 228 14.65 13.03 -2.44
N LYS A 229 13.41 12.62 -2.60
CA LYS A 229 12.23 13.33 -2.08
C LYS A 229 11.70 12.64 -0.82
N LEU A 230 11.31 13.43 0.16
CA LEU A 230 10.74 12.95 1.43
C LEU A 230 9.22 12.98 1.34
N ALA A 231 8.55 11.84 1.53
CA ALA A 231 7.09 11.69 1.44
C ALA A 231 6.48 11.44 2.83
N LEU A 232 5.83 12.47 3.39
CA LEU A 232 5.20 12.41 4.72
C LEU A 232 3.82 11.74 4.66
N HIS A 233 3.61 10.73 5.49
CA HIS A 233 2.32 10.05 5.71
C HIS A 233 1.48 10.78 6.77
N PRO A 234 0.14 10.84 6.65
CA PRO A 234 -0.72 11.37 7.70
C PRO A 234 -0.72 10.50 8.97
N ASP A 235 -1.13 11.10 10.08
CA ASP A 235 -1.37 10.37 11.32
C ASP A 235 -2.46 9.31 11.14
N ASP A 236 -2.16 8.06 11.46
CA ASP A 236 -3.08 6.93 11.34
C ASP A 236 -3.21 6.18 12.69
N PRO A 237 -4.43 6.11 13.28
CA PRO A 237 -5.67 6.79 12.87
C PRO A 237 -5.59 8.33 13.06
N PRO A 238 -6.39 9.11 12.30
CA PRO A 238 -6.28 10.57 12.27
C PRO A 238 -7.00 11.26 13.46
N VAL A 239 -6.69 10.80 14.67
CA VAL A 239 -7.23 11.38 15.91
C VAL A 239 -6.40 12.59 16.38
N ALA A 240 -7.02 13.52 17.10
CA ALA A 240 -6.33 14.74 17.56
C ALA A 240 -5.26 14.47 18.62
N ARG A 241 -5.39 13.37 19.36
CA ARG A 241 -4.47 13.01 20.45
C ARG A 241 -4.46 11.50 20.65
N MET A 242 -3.32 10.96 21.02
CA MET A 242 -3.15 9.54 21.33
C MET A 242 -2.05 9.33 22.38
N ASN A 243 -2.37 8.60 23.44
CA ASN A 243 -1.42 8.19 24.49
C ASN A 243 -0.61 9.36 25.10
N GLY A 244 -1.26 10.49 25.33
CA GLY A 244 -0.64 11.67 25.92
C GLY A 244 0.10 12.57 24.90
N VAL A 245 0.01 12.28 23.59
CA VAL A 245 0.69 13.06 22.56
C VAL A 245 -0.34 13.68 21.60
N THR A 246 -0.21 14.98 21.35
CA THR A 246 -1.02 15.69 20.35
C THR A 246 -0.53 15.32 18.94
N ARG A 247 -1.47 15.01 18.05
CA ARG A 247 -1.21 14.73 16.64
C ARG A 247 -1.21 16.02 15.83
N ILE A 248 -0.33 16.14 14.84
CA ILE A 248 -0.17 17.36 14.02
C ILE A 248 -0.36 17.13 12.53
N PHE A 249 -0.41 15.89 12.09
CA PHE A 249 -0.57 15.51 10.69
C PHE A 249 -1.88 14.76 10.41
N ASN A 250 -2.92 15.06 11.18
CA ASN A 250 -4.26 14.51 11.03
C ASN A 250 -5.23 15.45 10.29
N THR A 251 -4.75 16.61 9.81
CA THR A 251 -5.56 17.61 9.11
C THR A 251 -4.84 18.19 7.90
N TYR A 252 -5.60 18.67 6.93
CA TYR A 252 -5.11 19.44 5.79
C TYR A 252 -4.20 20.60 6.22
N GLU A 253 -4.57 21.37 7.23
CA GLU A 253 -3.80 22.52 7.70
C GLU A 253 -2.45 22.09 8.31
N GLY A 254 -2.38 20.95 8.98
CA GLY A 254 -1.12 20.38 9.46
C GLY A 254 -0.13 20.17 8.33
N PHE A 255 -0.59 19.56 7.22
CA PHE A 255 0.23 19.37 6.02
C PHE A 255 0.60 20.68 5.33
N ARG A 256 -0.30 21.68 5.29
CA ARG A 256 0.00 23.01 4.76
C ARG A 256 1.10 23.72 5.58
N ARG A 257 1.07 23.56 6.91
CA ARG A 257 2.13 24.07 7.80
C ARG A 257 3.46 23.36 7.54
N ALA A 258 3.45 22.03 7.37
CA ALA A 258 4.66 21.27 7.04
C ALA A 258 5.25 21.66 5.68
N GLU A 259 4.41 21.85 4.65
CA GLU A 259 4.83 22.32 3.32
C GLU A 259 5.54 23.67 3.40
N LYS A 260 4.96 24.63 4.17
CA LYS A 260 5.57 25.95 4.39
C LYS A 260 6.89 25.85 5.15
N LEU A 261 6.95 24.98 6.16
CA LEU A 261 8.16 24.75 6.95
C LEU A 261 9.29 24.14 6.10
N ALA A 262 8.97 23.17 5.27
CA ALA A 262 9.93 22.52 4.37
C ALA A 262 10.45 23.48 3.29
N ALA A 263 9.57 24.27 2.70
CA ALA A 263 9.87 25.25 1.63
C ALA A 263 10.80 24.67 0.52
N SER A 264 10.63 23.38 0.18
CA SER A 264 11.52 22.65 -0.74
C SER A 264 10.72 21.77 -1.71
N PRO A 265 11.16 21.64 -2.98
CA PRO A 265 10.59 20.69 -3.92
C PRO A 265 10.87 19.22 -3.56
N ASN A 266 11.83 18.96 -2.66
CA ASN A 266 12.18 17.63 -2.19
C ASN A 266 11.31 17.16 -1.00
N TRP A 267 10.33 17.96 -0.58
CA TRP A 267 9.32 17.58 0.37
C TRP A 267 7.96 17.40 -0.30
N GLY A 268 7.24 16.38 0.09
CA GLY A 268 5.87 16.11 -0.36
C GLY A 268 5.19 15.10 0.55
N ILE A 269 4.17 14.46 0.01
CA ILE A 269 3.19 13.68 0.75
C ILE A 269 3.16 12.24 0.22
N LEU A 270 3.19 11.27 1.13
CA LEU A 270 2.60 9.97 0.93
C LEU A 270 1.11 10.11 1.26
N PHE A 271 0.28 10.23 0.25
CA PHE A 271 -1.14 10.49 0.38
C PHE A 271 -1.89 9.18 0.67
N CYS A 272 -2.24 8.94 1.92
CA CYS A 272 -3.03 7.78 2.30
C CYS A 272 -4.54 8.09 2.15
N VAL A 273 -5.15 7.55 1.09
CA VAL A 273 -6.58 7.74 0.80
C VAL A 273 -7.43 7.23 1.96
N GLY A 274 -7.08 6.06 2.52
CA GLY A 274 -7.79 5.48 3.65
C GLY A 274 -7.76 6.37 4.88
N THR A 275 -6.59 6.84 5.31
CA THR A 275 -6.47 7.69 6.49
C THR A 275 -7.25 9.02 6.34
N TRP A 276 -7.22 9.64 5.17
CA TRP A 276 -8.06 10.81 4.90
C TRP A 276 -9.54 10.48 4.87
N GLY A 277 -9.89 9.28 4.40
CA GLY A 277 -11.25 8.73 4.47
C GLY A 277 -11.71 8.56 5.92
N GLU A 278 -10.88 7.99 6.80
CA GLU A 278 -11.15 7.84 8.24
C GLU A 278 -11.40 9.19 8.91
N ALA A 279 -10.62 10.20 8.56
CA ALA A 279 -10.80 11.55 9.09
C ALA A 279 -12.12 12.20 8.63
N GLY A 280 -12.58 11.90 7.42
CA GLY A 280 -13.78 12.49 6.84
C GLY A 280 -13.76 14.02 6.91
N ALA A 281 -14.83 14.63 7.39
CA ALA A 281 -14.89 16.10 7.57
C ALA A 281 -13.84 16.66 8.52
N GLY A 282 -13.34 15.85 9.46
CA GLY A 282 -12.27 16.20 10.40
C GLY A 282 -10.93 16.51 9.72
N ALA A 283 -10.71 16.04 8.49
CA ALA A 283 -9.53 16.38 7.70
C ALA A 283 -9.47 17.86 7.29
N GLY A 284 -10.60 18.58 7.30
CA GLY A 284 -10.72 19.98 6.90
C GLY A 284 -10.95 20.20 5.40
N LYS A 285 -10.71 19.20 4.55
CA LYS A 285 -11.07 19.18 3.13
C LYS A 285 -11.45 17.76 2.71
N SER A 286 -12.23 17.63 1.63
CA SER A 286 -12.48 16.32 1.03
C SER A 286 -11.20 15.71 0.45
N VAL A 287 -11.17 14.37 0.33
CA VAL A 287 -10.06 13.63 -0.29
C VAL A 287 -9.77 14.16 -1.71
N ILE A 288 -10.81 14.38 -2.50
CA ILE A 288 -10.70 14.89 -3.89
C ILE A 288 -10.13 16.31 -3.92
N ASP A 289 -10.63 17.21 -3.06
CA ASP A 289 -10.12 18.59 -3.00
C ASP A 289 -8.66 18.64 -2.55
N MET A 290 -8.26 17.77 -1.62
CA MET A 290 -6.85 17.65 -1.21
C MET A 290 -5.97 17.13 -2.34
N ILE A 291 -6.43 16.16 -3.13
CA ILE A 291 -5.70 15.67 -4.31
C ILE A 291 -5.50 16.80 -5.30
N HIS A 292 -6.54 17.56 -5.63
CA HIS A 292 -6.42 18.69 -6.55
C HIS A 292 -5.48 19.77 -6.01
N ASP A 293 -5.60 20.11 -4.73
CA ASP A 293 -4.77 21.15 -4.14
C ASP A 293 -3.28 20.76 -4.05
N PHE A 294 -2.96 19.62 -3.43
CA PHE A 294 -1.57 19.17 -3.30
C PHE A 294 -0.99 18.67 -4.63
N GLY A 295 -1.81 17.99 -5.45
CA GLY A 295 -1.39 17.43 -6.72
C GLY A 295 -1.05 18.50 -7.75
N SER A 296 -1.83 19.59 -7.85
CA SER A 296 -1.54 20.71 -8.77
C SER A 296 -0.20 21.40 -8.47
N ARG A 297 0.31 21.26 -7.25
CA ARG A 297 1.63 21.76 -6.84
C ARG A 297 2.72 20.68 -6.86
N ASN A 298 2.42 19.48 -7.41
CA ASN A 298 3.33 18.33 -7.43
C ASN A 298 3.81 17.91 -6.02
N ARG A 299 2.93 17.99 -5.01
CA ARG A 299 3.26 17.60 -3.63
C ARG A 299 2.92 16.16 -3.31
N ILE A 300 2.10 15.47 -4.10
CA ILE A 300 1.83 14.05 -3.92
C ILE A 300 2.96 13.27 -4.58
N LEU A 301 3.72 12.54 -3.79
CA LEU A 301 4.88 11.75 -4.24
C LEU A 301 4.57 10.25 -4.30
N GLU A 302 3.71 9.79 -3.40
CA GLU A 302 3.30 8.40 -3.27
C GLU A 302 1.85 8.35 -2.78
N VAL A 303 1.13 7.26 -3.08
CA VAL A 303 -0.28 7.08 -2.67
C VAL A 303 -0.48 5.69 -2.08
N HIS A 304 -1.06 5.63 -0.89
CA HIS A 304 -1.70 4.44 -0.35
C HIS A 304 -3.18 4.45 -0.76
N PHE A 305 -3.55 3.47 -1.58
CA PHE A 305 -4.87 3.40 -2.20
C PHE A 305 -5.74 2.37 -1.46
N ARG A 306 -6.14 2.72 -0.26
CA ARG A 306 -6.96 1.94 0.66
C ARG A 306 -8.33 2.59 0.83
N ASN A 307 -9.38 1.77 0.98
CA ASN A 307 -10.73 2.22 1.32
C ASN A 307 -11.07 1.84 2.76
N VAL A 308 -12.11 2.42 3.31
CA VAL A 308 -12.60 2.18 4.67
C VAL A 308 -14.12 2.18 4.70
N SER A 309 -14.71 1.49 5.69
CA SER A 309 -16.17 1.32 5.82
C SER A 309 -16.90 2.60 6.20
N SER A 310 -16.26 3.47 6.96
CA SER A 310 -16.83 4.74 7.45
C SER A 310 -15.73 5.66 7.99
N THR A 311 -16.13 6.80 8.54
CA THR A 311 -15.24 7.76 9.21
C THR A 311 -15.15 7.47 10.71
N LEU A 312 -14.22 8.14 11.41
CA LEU A 312 -14.23 8.21 12.88
C LEU A 312 -15.65 8.58 13.39
N PRO A 313 -16.09 8.02 14.54
CA PRO A 313 -15.25 7.36 15.56
C PRO A 313 -14.99 5.86 15.33
N HIS A 314 -15.66 5.18 14.36
CA HIS A 314 -15.54 3.75 14.17
C HIS A 314 -15.48 3.37 12.70
N PHE A 315 -14.46 2.61 12.31
CA PHE A 315 -14.30 2.13 10.94
C PHE A 315 -13.58 0.77 10.88
N HIS A 316 -13.79 0.08 9.76
CA HIS A 316 -12.99 -1.07 9.32
C HIS A 316 -12.20 -0.67 8.07
N GLU A 317 -11.00 -1.19 7.93
CA GLU A 317 -10.29 -1.13 6.65
C GLU A 317 -10.92 -2.13 5.68
N THR A 318 -11.06 -1.77 4.40
CA THR A 318 -11.80 -2.59 3.45
C THR A 318 -10.97 -2.90 2.20
N LEU A 319 -11.46 -3.84 1.39
CA LEU A 319 -11.00 -3.99 0.02
C LEU A 319 -11.24 -2.68 -0.76
N PRO A 320 -10.48 -2.39 -1.83
CA PRO A 320 -10.58 -1.09 -2.51
C PRO A 320 -11.98 -0.72 -3.01
N ASP A 321 -12.80 -1.70 -3.35
CA ASP A 321 -14.14 -1.57 -3.90
C ASP A 321 -15.28 -1.80 -2.88
N ASP A 322 -14.94 -2.07 -1.61
CA ASP A 322 -15.90 -2.44 -0.55
C ASP A 322 -15.97 -1.43 0.61
N GLY A 323 -15.55 -0.20 0.38
CA GLY A 323 -15.66 0.90 1.35
C GLY A 323 -16.63 1.99 0.91
N TYR A 324 -16.73 3.05 1.71
CA TYR A 324 -17.69 4.13 1.45
C TYR A 324 -17.19 5.16 0.44
N MET A 325 -15.88 5.21 0.15
CA MET A 325 -15.32 6.23 -0.74
C MET A 325 -15.45 5.84 -2.22
N ASP A 326 -15.68 6.83 -3.08
CA ASP A 326 -15.61 6.68 -4.54
C ASP A 326 -14.14 6.58 -4.98
N MET A 327 -13.61 5.35 -4.98
CA MET A 327 -12.22 5.10 -5.37
C MET A 327 -11.96 5.36 -6.86
N TYR A 328 -13.00 5.31 -7.71
CA TYR A 328 -12.84 5.73 -9.10
C TYR A 328 -12.64 7.25 -9.21
N GLY A 329 -13.46 8.03 -8.51
CA GLY A 329 -13.30 9.49 -8.41
C GLY A 329 -11.92 9.88 -7.89
N VAL A 330 -11.41 9.17 -6.87
CA VAL A 330 -10.03 9.35 -6.36
C VAL A 330 -8.98 9.09 -7.45
N MET A 331 -9.08 7.97 -8.17
CA MET A 331 -8.14 7.63 -9.23
C MET A 331 -8.17 8.66 -10.37
N LYS A 332 -9.36 9.12 -10.74
CA LYS A 332 -9.57 10.14 -11.75
C LYS A 332 -8.93 11.48 -11.35
N ALA A 333 -9.17 11.93 -10.11
CA ALA A 333 -8.56 13.16 -9.58
C ALA A 333 -7.02 13.08 -9.59
N LEU A 334 -6.43 11.94 -9.24
CA LEU A 334 -4.98 11.72 -9.34
C LEU A 334 -4.47 11.86 -10.78
N ARG A 335 -5.23 11.37 -11.77
CA ARG A 335 -4.87 11.54 -13.19
C ARG A 335 -5.05 12.97 -13.68
N GLU A 336 -6.09 13.67 -13.25
CA GLU A 336 -6.35 15.08 -13.59
C GLU A 336 -5.22 16.00 -13.13
N VAL A 337 -4.61 15.73 -11.97
CA VAL A 337 -3.42 16.45 -11.49
C VAL A 337 -2.10 15.90 -12.05
N ARG A 338 -2.15 14.95 -13.00
CA ARG A 338 -0.99 14.33 -13.64
C ARG A 338 -0.06 13.63 -12.66
N PHE A 339 -0.60 13.09 -11.57
CA PHE A 339 0.20 12.28 -10.66
C PHE A 339 0.78 11.07 -11.40
N ASN A 340 2.08 10.86 -11.22
CA ASN A 340 2.82 9.78 -11.88
C ASN A 340 3.74 9.02 -10.89
N GLY A 341 3.54 9.19 -9.61
CA GLY A 341 4.29 8.51 -8.55
C GLY A 341 3.88 7.06 -8.31
N GLY A 342 4.40 6.49 -7.24
CA GLY A 342 4.03 5.15 -6.77
C GLY A 342 2.63 5.14 -6.15
N LEU A 343 1.82 4.15 -6.51
CA LEU A 343 0.50 3.94 -5.93
C LEU A 343 0.31 2.45 -5.66
N GLY A 344 -0.02 2.10 -4.44
CA GLY A 344 -0.25 0.71 -4.06
C GLY A 344 -1.32 0.55 -3.00
N PRO A 345 -1.83 -0.68 -2.83
CA PRO A 345 -2.62 -0.99 -1.66
C PRO A 345 -1.73 -0.85 -0.42
N ASP A 346 -2.31 -0.34 0.62
CA ASP A 346 -1.66 -0.23 1.94
C ASP A 346 -1.90 -1.53 2.73
N HIS A 347 -2.85 -1.52 3.63
CA HIS A 347 -3.29 -2.73 4.31
C HIS A 347 -4.27 -3.52 3.43
N ILE A 348 -4.12 -4.82 3.39
CA ILE A 348 -4.99 -5.71 2.62
C ILE A 348 -5.71 -6.62 3.60
N PRO A 349 -7.05 -6.69 3.55
CA PRO A 349 -7.82 -7.66 4.33
C PRO A 349 -7.37 -9.10 4.10
N ALA A 350 -7.52 -9.95 5.10
CA ALA A 350 -7.17 -11.35 5.03
C ALA A 350 -8.36 -12.15 4.53
N LEU A 351 -8.20 -12.85 3.41
CA LEU A 351 -9.22 -13.72 2.84
C LEU A 351 -9.07 -15.16 3.38
N ALA A 352 -10.16 -15.89 3.44
CA ALA A 352 -10.15 -17.28 3.89
C ALA A 352 -9.22 -18.15 2.99
N GLY A 353 -8.33 -18.91 3.61
CA GLY A 353 -7.38 -19.77 2.89
C GLY A 353 -6.24 -19.02 2.16
N ASP A 354 -6.10 -17.70 2.36
CA ASP A 354 -5.02 -16.88 1.77
C ASP A 354 -3.92 -16.58 2.80
N GLU A 355 -3.27 -17.60 3.34
CA GLU A 355 -2.23 -17.47 4.36
C GLU A 355 -1.05 -16.60 3.89
N GLY A 356 -0.69 -16.67 2.61
CA GLY A 356 0.34 -15.84 1.97
C GLY A 356 -0.12 -14.46 1.53
N ARG A 357 -1.38 -14.08 1.75
CA ARG A 357 -2.01 -12.82 1.33
C ARG A 357 -1.89 -12.52 -0.17
N ARG A 358 -1.69 -13.54 -1.00
CA ARG A 358 -1.54 -13.39 -2.46
C ARG A 358 -2.86 -13.14 -3.17
N ALA A 359 -3.93 -13.83 -2.75
CA ALA A 359 -5.25 -13.64 -3.34
C ALA A 359 -5.76 -12.22 -3.06
N GLY A 360 -5.70 -11.76 -1.80
CA GLY A 360 -6.06 -10.39 -1.44
C GLY A 360 -5.19 -9.35 -2.15
N ALA A 361 -3.88 -9.60 -2.29
CA ALA A 361 -2.98 -8.72 -3.03
C ALA A 361 -3.31 -8.68 -4.53
N ALA A 362 -3.54 -9.84 -5.17
CA ALA A 362 -3.92 -9.91 -6.59
C ALA A 362 -5.24 -9.19 -6.86
N TYR A 363 -6.23 -9.38 -5.98
CA TYR A 363 -7.53 -8.71 -6.06
C TYR A 363 -7.37 -7.19 -5.97
N SER A 364 -6.71 -6.68 -4.92
CA SER A 364 -6.55 -5.25 -4.69
C SER A 364 -5.74 -4.58 -5.81
N LEU A 365 -4.63 -5.19 -6.25
CA LEU A 365 -3.82 -4.68 -7.34
C LEU A 365 -4.56 -4.76 -8.69
N GLY A 366 -5.36 -5.80 -8.92
CA GLY A 366 -6.21 -5.94 -10.09
C GLY A 366 -7.30 -4.86 -10.17
N CYS A 367 -7.95 -4.56 -9.04
CA CYS A 367 -8.91 -3.48 -8.90
C CYS A 367 -8.24 -2.12 -9.22
N ILE A 368 -7.12 -1.79 -8.57
CA ILE A 368 -6.34 -0.57 -8.81
C ILE A 368 -5.98 -0.42 -10.30
N LYS A 369 -5.44 -1.47 -10.93
CA LYS A 369 -5.09 -1.46 -12.37
C LYS A 369 -6.29 -1.22 -13.27
N SER A 370 -7.45 -1.74 -12.90
CA SER A 370 -8.70 -1.57 -13.67
C SER A 370 -9.21 -0.14 -13.59
N LEU A 371 -9.21 0.46 -12.40
CA LEU A 371 -9.56 1.85 -12.16
C LEU A 371 -8.60 2.80 -12.90
N LEU A 372 -7.29 2.53 -12.83
CA LEU A 372 -6.28 3.32 -13.53
C LEU A 372 -6.46 3.28 -15.05
N ARG A 373 -6.71 2.10 -15.63
CA ARG A 373 -6.97 1.97 -17.08
C ARG A 373 -8.17 2.80 -17.50
N ARG A 374 -9.25 2.78 -16.71
CA ARG A 374 -10.44 3.57 -16.99
C ARG A 374 -10.17 5.07 -16.88
N ALA A 375 -9.48 5.52 -15.83
CA ALA A 375 -9.11 6.92 -15.64
C ALA A 375 -8.20 7.44 -16.78
N ASN A 376 -7.23 6.63 -17.23
CA ASN A 376 -6.37 6.97 -18.37
C ASN A 376 -7.14 7.11 -19.69
N GLN A 377 -8.28 6.42 -19.86
CA GLN A 377 -9.12 6.56 -21.06
C GLN A 377 -9.96 7.85 -21.03
N GLU A 378 -10.30 8.32 -19.85
CA GLU A 378 -11.17 9.50 -19.68
C GLU A 378 -10.41 10.82 -19.58
N VAL A 379 -9.27 10.79 -18.89
CA VAL A 379 -8.48 12.01 -18.66
C VAL A 379 -7.43 12.24 -19.75
N GLY A 380 -7.00 11.18 -20.44
CA GLY A 380 -6.05 11.25 -21.58
C GLY A 380 -4.63 11.16 -21.13
#